data_46af6f42790f864a444cc9469077a1f7
#
_entry.id   46af6f42790f864a444cc9469077a1f7
#
_cell.length_a   1.000
_cell.length_b   1.000
_cell.length_c   1.000
_cell.angle_alpha   90.00
_cell.angle_beta   90.00
_cell.angle_gamma   90.00
#
_symmetry.space_group_name_H-M   'P 1'
#
loop_
_entity.id
_entity.type
_entity.pdbx_description
1 polymer ?
#
loop_
_entity_poly.entity_id
_entity_poly.type
_entity_poly.pdbx_seq_one_letter_code
_entity_poly.pdbx_strand_id
1 'polypeptide(L)'
;MKKKYNLNIVADENMVGVPELFSHFGEIRFLSGRDITADDVEFADVLLVRSVTRVNKDLLEGSSVRFVGSATIGVDHIDQIYLRQEGIRFAYAPGCNAA
;
A
#
# COMPACT_ATOMS: atom_id res chain seq x y z
N MET A 1 7.01 -25.24 5.88
CA MET A 1 6.41 -24.38 6.91
C MET A 1 5.28 -23.55 6.33
N LYS A 2 4.16 -23.62 6.95
CA LYS A 2 3.01 -22.88 6.48
C LYS A 2 3.12 -21.39 6.80
N LYS A 3 2.77 -20.56 5.84
CA LYS A 3 2.63 -19.13 6.10
C LYS A 3 1.38 -18.88 6.90
N LYS A 4 1.48 -17.99 7.86
CA LYS A 4 0.34 -17.61 8.63
C LYS A 4 -0.60 -16.72 7.83
N TYR A 5 -0.03 -15.92 6.95
CA TYR A 5 -0.81 -15.00 6.11
C TYR A 5 -0.43 -15.24 4.66
N ASN A 6 -1.36 -14.94 3.78
CA ASN A 6 -1.13 -15.08 2.36
C ASN A 6 -1.69 -13.86 1.64
N LEU A 7 -1.13 -12.72 1.96
CA LEU A 7 -1.58 -11.45 1.45
C LEU A 7 -0.86 -11.10 0.16
N ASN A 8 -1.54 -10.36 -0.69
CA ASN A 8 -0.94 -9.77 -1.87
C ASN A 8 -0.63 -8.31 -1.56
N ILE A 9 0.64 -7.96 -1.61
CA ILE A 9 1.11 -6.64 -1.24
C ILE A 9 1.69 -5.95 -2.47
N VAL A 10 1.22 -4.74 -2.74
CA VAL A 10 1.81 -3.89 -3.77
C VAL A 10 2.51 -2.74 -3.08
N ALA A 11 3.76 -2.53 -3.40
CA ALA A 11 4.57 -1.52 -2.74
C ALA A 11 5.35 -0.68 -3.74
N ASP A 12 5.53 0.58 -3.40
CA ASP A 12 6.40 1.47 -4.15
C ASP A 12 7.83 0.93 -4.07
N GLU A 13 8.47 0.76 -5.22
CA GLU A 13 9.80 0.15 -5.28
C GLU A 13 10.87 0.97 -4.58
N ASN A 14 10.59 2.23 -4.31
CA ASN A 14 11.54 3.11 -3.64
C ASN A 14 11.36 3.17 -2.13
N MET A 15 10.46 2.35 -1.58
CA MET A 15 10.34 2.26 -0.14
C MET A 15 11.41 1.33 0.41
N VAL A 16 11.96 1.72 1.56
CA VAL A 16 13.03 0.97 2.20
C VAL A 16 12.45 0.16 3.36
N GLY A 17 12.95 -1.05 3.55
CA GLY A 17 12.55 -1.88 4.68
C GLY A 17 11.28 -2.67 4.48
N VAL A 18 10.65 -2.56 3.33
CA VAL A 18 9.41 -3.30 3.08
C VAL A 18 9.60 -4.82 3.16
N PRO A 19 10.63 -5.39 2.52
CA PRO A 19 10.79 -6.84 2.61
C PRO A 19 10.96 -7.33 4.03
N GLU A 20 11.72 -6.60 4.84
CA GLU A 20 11.97 -7.00 6.23
C GLU A 20 10.70 -6.93 7.08
N LEU A 21 9.84 -5.96 6.79
CA LEU A 21 8.65 -5.74 7.61
C LEU A 21 7.48 -6.60 7.16
N PHE A 22 7.37 -6.88 5.89
CA PHE A 22 6.14 -7.45 5.34
C PHE A 22 6.30 -8.82 4.68
N SER A 23 7.52 -9.32 4.53
CA SER A 23 7.72 -10.59 3.82
C SER A 23 7.00 -11.76 4.49
N HIS A 24 6.76 -11.66 5.79
CA HIS A 24 6.06 -12.71 6.53
C HIS A 24 4.57 -12.76 6.21
N PHE A 25 4.03 -11.71 5.60
CA PHE A 25 2.59 -11.61 5.40
C PHE A 25 2.13 -12.09 4.02
N GLY A 26 3.06 -12.27 3.09
CA GLY A 26 2.68 -12.72 1.77
C GLY A 26 3.67 -12.27 0.72
N GLU A 27 3.19 -12.22 -0.51
CA GLU A 27 3.99 -11.80 -1.64
C GLU A 27 3.98 -10.30 -1.80
N ILE A 28 5.13 -9.73 -2.14
CA ILE A 28 5.26 -8.30 -2.34
C ILE A 28 5.64 -8.06 -3.81
N ARG A 29 4.84 -7.24 -4.49
CA ARG A 29 5.17 -6.76 -5.83
C ARG A 29 5.64 -5.32 -5.72
N PHE A 30 6.81 -5.06 -6.26
CA PHE A 30 7.37 -3.71 -6.24
C PHE A 30 7.12 -3.04 -7.58
N LEU A 31 6.52 -1.86 -7.56
CA LEU A 31 6.20 -1.11 -8.75
C LEU A 31 6.67 0.33 -8.59
N SER A 32 6.92 0.99 -9.71
CA SER A 32 7.19 2.42 -9.67
C SER A 32 5.94 3.13 -9.14
N GLY A 33 6.13 3.95 -8.11
CA GLY A 33 4.99 4.64 -7.49
C GLY A 33 4.18 5.46 -8.48
N ARG A 34 4.83 6.00 -9.51
CA ARG A 34 4.14 6.80 -10.50
C ARG A 34 3.32 5.96 -11.47
N ASP A 35 3.61 4.66 -11.53
CA ASP A 35 2.97 3.76 -12.50
C ASP A 35 1.94 2.84 -11.86
N ILE A 36 1.70 2.97 -10.57
CA ILE A 36 0.71 2.12 -9.89
C ILE A 36 -0.68 2.53 -10.37
N THR A 37 -1.40 1.57 -10.93
CA THR A 37 -2.73 1.80 -11.48
C THR A 37 -3.78 0.96 -10.76
N ALA A 38 -5.05 1.22 -11.07
CA ALA A 38 -6.15 0.44 -10.50
C ALA A 38 -6.03 -1.05 -10.83
N ASP A 39 -5.54 -1.36 -12.02
CA ASP A 39 -5.35 -2.76 -12.40
C ASP A 39 -4.29 -3.43 -11.53
N ASP A 40 -3.26 -2.69 -11.16
CA ASP A 40 -2.17 -3.25 -10.35
C ASP A 40 -2.63 -3.61 -8.94
N VAL A 41 -3.61 -2.88 -8.42
CA VAL A 41 -4.05 -3.08 -7.04
C VAL A 41 -5.35 -3.87 -6.93
N GLU A 42 -5.90 -4.30 -8.05
CA GLU A 42 -7.21 -4.94 -8.05
C GLU A 42 -7.29 -6.11 -7.09
N PHE A 43 -6.24 -6.93 -7.05
CA PHE A 43 -6.22 -8.11 -6.19
C PHE A 43 -5.26 -7.96 -5.01
N ALA A 44 -4.77 -6.74 -4.78
CA ALA A 44 -3.89 -6.50 -3.65
C ALA A 44 -4.69 -6.38 -2.36
N ASP A 45 -4.14 -6.89 -1.28
CA ASP A 45 -4.73 -6.74 0.05
C ASP A 45 -4.14 -5.54 0.76
N VAL A 46 -2.88 -5.23 0.47
CA VAL A 46 -2.13 -4.15 1.12
C VAL A 46 -1.47 -3.30 0.04
N LEU A 47 -1.57 -2.00 0.21
CA LEU A 47 -0.92 -1.05 -0.69
C LEU A 47 0.01 -0.15 0.13
N LEU A 48 1.27 -0.13 -0.25
CA LEU A 48 2.29 0.65 0.45
C LEU A 48 2.82 1.71 -0.52
N VAL A 49 2.70 2.98 -0.14
CA VAL A 49 2.97 4.08 -1.06
C VAL A 49 3.87 5.14 -0.46
N ARG A 50 4.41 5.97 -1.34
CA ARG A 50 5.04 7.24 -0.99
C ARG A 50 4.16 8.35 -1.54
N SER A 51 4.60 9.59 -1.39
CA SER A 51 3.79 10.75 -1.77
C SER A 51 3.54 10.87 -3.27
N VAL A 52 4.24 10.09 -4.09
CA VAL A 52 4.06 10.15 -5.55
C VAL A 52 2.84 9.38 -6.05
N THR A 53 2.21 8.59 -5.18
CA THR A 53 1.04 7.81 -5.54
C THR A 53 -0.19 8.43 -4.88
N ARG A 54 -1.15 8.84 -5.70
CA ARG A 54 -2.39 9.39 -5.18
C ARG A 54 -3.36 8.25 -4.88
N VAL A 55 -3.74 8.12 -3.61
CA VAL A 55 -4.60 7.03 -3.15
C VAL A 55 -6.00 7.59 -2.95
N ASN A 56 -6.91 7.20 -3.84
CA ASN A 56 -8.27 7.73 -3.85
C ASN A 56 -9.21 6.68 -4.43
N LYS A 57 -10.46 7.08 -4.64
CA LYS A 57 -11.46 6.19 -5.18
C LYS A 57 -11.08 5.67 -6.56
N ASP A 58 -10.51 6.52 -7.40
CA ASP A 58 -10.15 6.10 -8.76
C ASP A 58 -9.15 4.96 -8.74
N LEU A 59 -8.26 4.94 -7.76
CA LEU A 59 -7.26 3.89 -7.64
C LEU A 59 -7.84 2.64 -7.00
N LEU A 60 -8.65 2.80 -5.97
CA LEU A 60 -9.03 1.69 -5.11
C LEU A 60 -10.42 1.10 -5.38
N GLU A 61 -11.24 1.77 -6.15
CA GLU A 61 -12.60 1.28 -6.39
C GLU A 61 -12.55 -0.09 -7.06
N GLY A 62 -13.24 -1.06 -6.48
CA GLY A 62 -13.26 -2.41 -7.01
C GLY A 62 -12.06 -3.25 -6.62
N SER A 63 -11.13 -2.70 -5.85
CA SER A 63 -9.96 -3.46 -5.44
C SER A 63 -10.23 -4.25 -4.16
N SER A 64 -9.30 -5.16 -3.87
CA SER A 64 -9.35 -5.94 -2.63
C SER A 64 -8.59 -5.28 -1.50
N VAL A 65 -8.07 -4.08 -1.70
CA VAL A 65 -7.21 -3.41 -0.72
C VAL A 65 -7.97 -3.15 0.57
N ARG A 66 -7.38 -3.57 1.67
CA ARG A 66 -7.95 -3.37 3.02
C ARG A 66 -7.04 -2.54 3.90
N PHE A 67 -5.81 -2.33 3.49
CA PHE A 67 -4.84 -1.59 4.28
C PHE A 67 -3.96 -0.77 3.36
N VAL A 68 -3.77 0.49 3.70
CA VAL A 68 -2.87 1.39 2.98
C VAL A 68 -1.85 1.91 3.97
N GLY A 69 -0.58 1.76 3.63
CA GLY A 69 0.52 2.29 4.41
C GLY A 69 1.24 3.36 3.61
N SER A 70 1.65 4.43 4.27
CA SER A 70 2.40 5.49 3.63
C SER A 70 3.74 5.68 4.34
N ALA A 71 4.79 5.86 3.55
CA ALA A 71 6.12 6.09 4.09
C ALA A 71 6.38 7.56 4.36
N THR A 72 5.47 8.43 3.95
CA THR A 72 5.66 9.87 4.13
C THR A 72 4.72 10.39 5.20
N ILE A 73 5.20 11.41 5.92
CA ILE A 73 4.43 12.01 7.00
C ILE A 73 3.21 12.75 6.45
N GLY A 74 3.36 13.40 5.30
CA GLY A 74 2.25 14.12 4.70
C GLY A 74 1.20 13.15 4.18
N VAL A 75 -0.06 13.55 4.28
CA VAL A 75 -1.17 12.70 3.88
C VAL A 75 -2.02 13.33 2.79
N ASP A 76 -1.52 14.37 2.15
CA ASP A 76 -2.28 15.06 1.11
C ASP A 76 -2.59 14.17 -0.09
N HIS A 77 -1.76 13.13 -0.30
CA HIS A 77 -1.95 12.20 -1.40
C HIS A 77 -2.94 11.08 -1.05
N ILE A 78 -3.48 11.08 0.17
CA ILE A 78 -4.36 10.02 0.63
C ILE A 78 -5.76 10.59 0.87
N ASP A 79 -6.75 10.01 0.20
CA ASP A 79 -8.14 10.38 0.45
C ASP A 79 -8.64 9.57 1.64
N GLN A 80 -8.39 10.10 2.83
CA GLN A 80 -8.71 9.38 4.06
C GLN A 80 -10.21 9.22 4.27
N ILE A 81 -11.00 10.15 3.73
CA ILE A 81 -12.45 10.04 3.84
C ILE A 81 -12.94 8.82 3.07
N TYR A 82 -12.44 8.64 1.85
CA TYR A 82 -12.81 7.47 1.06
C TYR A 82 -12.38 6.17 1.75
N LEU A 83 -11.15 6.14 2.28
CA LEU A 83 -10.67 4.95 2.96
C LEU A 83 -11.57 4.60 4.13
N ARG A 84 -11.96 5.60 4.90
CA ARG A 84 -12.81 5.38 6.06
C ARG A 84 -14.18 4.86 5.65
N GLN A 85 -14.73 5.41 4.57
CA GLN A 85 -16.04 4.97 4.08
C GLN A 85 -16.01 3.51 3.63
N GLU A 86 -14.90 3.06 3.10
CA GLU A 86 -14.77 1.71 2.58
C GLU A 86 -14.22 0.73 3.61
N GLY A 87 -13.97 1.17 4.81
CA GLY A 87 -13.43 0.30 5.85
C GLY A 87 -11.97 -0.06 5.64
N ILE A 88 -11.26 0.72 4.86
CA ILE A 88 -9.85 0.49 4.58
C ILE A 88 -9.02 1.18 5.66
N ARG A 89 -8.12 0.44 6.28
CA ARG A 89 -7.26 0.98 7.32
C ARG A 89 -6.10 1.75 6.70
N PHE A 90 -5.67 2.78 7.39
CA PHE A 90 -4.54 3.58 6.96
C PHE A 90 -3.56 3.73 8.11
N ALA A 91 -2.27 3.62 7.80
CA ALA A 91 -1.23 3.84 8.79
C ALA A 91 -0.03 4.49 8.14
N TYR A 92 0.68 5.26 8.95
CA TYR A 92 1.96 5.81 8.57
C TYR A 92 3.04 4.80 8.97
N ALA A 93 3.93 4.49 8.04
CA ALA A 93 4.94 3.45 8.25
C ALA A 93 6.34 4.07 8.22
N PRO A 94 6.76 4.73 9.29
CA PRO A 94 8.03 5.46 9.28
C PRO A 94 9.24 4.56 9.05
N GLY A 95 9.15 3.29 9.39
CA GLY A 95 10.26 2.38 9.15
C GLY A 95 10.56 2.13 7.69
N CYS A 96 9.63 2.50 6.80
CA CYS A 96 9.81 2.32 5.36
C CYS A 96 10.31 3.59 4.68
N ASN A 97 10.61 4.61 5.45
CA ASN A 97 11.05 5.88 4.92
C ASN A 97 12.56 5.85 4.74
N ALA A 98 13.02 6.26 3.58
CA ALA A 98 14.44 6.26 3.27
C ALA A 98 15.21 7.34 4.01
N ALA A 99 14.56 8.29 4.55
CA ALA A 99 15.12 9.44 5.27
C ALA A 99 16.60 9.63 5.18
#